data_b6c0ef712974ad40bf0d705349feb062
#
_entry.id   b6c0ef712974ad40bf0d705349feb062
#
_cell.length_a   1.000
_cell.length_b   1.000
_cell.length_c   1.000
_cell.angle_alpha   90.00
_cell.angle_beta   90.00
_cell.angle_gamma   90.00
#
_symmetry.space_group_name_H-M   'P 1'
#
loop_
_entity.id
_entity.type
_entity.pdbx_description
1 polymer ?
#
loop_
_entity_poly.entity_id
_entity_poly.type
_entity_poly.pdbx_seq_one_letter_code
_entity_poly.pdbx_strand_id
1 'polypeptide(L)'
;MTPDLGWQPETSEYFSHSISQRLEEQLSYYKCLLDDLLFLSMSLSVNSDLSPFLELALSTTRKMTASDAGSIYLIDRSTPVHTVCFEVSQNDSQPDRSLVNFAVPLNHDSIVGYVALTGEILNLSDAQDLPNDARYRHHKTFDYDIEYHTRSVLAVPMFDSQKSTIGVFQLINRKVKDISITSQNAQEMTLAYSPLDEKLLRAIASQVSIYIERSQLLGQVF
;
A
#
# COMPACT_ATOMS: atom_id res chain seq x y z
N MET A 1 32.52 -46.54 30.62
CA MET A 1 31.83 -45.36 31.18
C MET A 1 31.37 -44.52 30.02
N THR A 2 30.11 -44.66 29.62
CA THR A 2 29.46 -43.82 28.61
C THR A 2 28.84 -42.62 29.36
N PRO A 3 29.06 -41.40 28.91
CA PRO A 3 28.40 -40.25 29.55
C PRO A 3 26.90 -40.28 29.22
N ASP A 4 26.11 -40.32 30.27
CA ASP A 4 24.66 -40.17 30.21
C ASP A 4 24.35 -38.74 29.76
N LEU A 5 23.96 -38.60 28.50
CA LEU A 5 23.44 -37.36 27.96
C LEU A 5 22.01 -37.19 28.50
N GLY A 6 21.91 -36.61 29.70
CA GLY A 6 20.66 -36.30 30.36
C GLY A 6 19.71 -35.50 29.44
N TRP A 7 18.76 -36.19 28.85
CA TRP A 7 17.63 -35.59 28.15
C TRP A 7 16.78 -34.83 29.17
N GLN A 8 16.74 -33.48 29.04
CA GLN A 8 15.95 -32.64 29.94
C GLN A 8 14.59 -32.40 29.32
N PRO A 9 13.49 -32.89 29.91
CA PRO A 9 12.13 -32.69 29.36
C PRO A 9 11.64 -31.23 29.35
N GLU A 10 12.23 -30.35 30.17
CA GLU A 10 11.86 -28.93 30.26
C GLU A 10 12.09 -28.15 28.97
N THR A 11 13.03 -28.55 28.12
CA THR A 11 13.28 -27.87 26.83
C THR A 11 12.20 -28.15 25.81
N SER A 12 11.58 -29.33 25.84
CA SER A 12 10.52 -29.74 24.89
C SER A 12 9.20 -28.98 25.14
N GLU A 13 8.82 -28.78 26.39
CA GLU A 13 7.60 -28.03 26.76
C GLU A 13 7.76 -26.55 26.43
N TYR A 14 8.93 -25.96 26.65
CA TYR A 14 9.21 -24.57 26.29
C TYR A 14 9.14 -24.35 24.78
N PHE A 15 9.68 -25.25 23.98
CA PHE A 15 9.61 -25.20 22.52
C PHE A 15 8.17 -25.37 22.01
N SER A 16 7.41 -26.31 22.56
CA SER A 16 6.02 -26.53 22.15
C SER A 16 5.13 -25.33 22.51
N HIS A 17 5.30 -24.72 23.66
CA HIS A 17 4.59 -23.52 24.09
C HIS A 17 4.90 -22.32 23.20
N SER A 18 6.18 -22.10 22.87
CA SER A 18 6.62 -21.02 21.95
C SER A 18 6.07 -21.19 20.53
N ILE A 19 5.98 -22.42 20.04
CA ILE A 19 5.39 -22.72 18.71
C ILE A 19 3.88 -22.48 18.74
N SER A 20 3.18 -22.95 19.77
CA SER A 20 1.72 -22.73 19.93
C SER A 20 1.39 -21.26 19.99
N GLN A 21 2.13 -20.49 20.77
CA GLN A 21 1.92 -19.04 20.86
C GLN A 21 2.11 -18.33 19.50
N ARG A 22 3.17 -18.68 18.76
CA ARG A 22 3.39 -18.12 17.40
C ARG A 22 2.29 -18.48 16.43
N LEU A 23 1.77 -19.71 16.49
CA LEU A 23 0.67 -20.13 15.64
C LEU A 23 -0.62 -19.40 15.98
N GLU A 24 -0.90 -19.17 17.26
CA GLU A 24 -2.06 -18.40 17.71
C GLU A 24 -1.98 -16.93 17.26
N GLU A 25 -0.80 -16.31 17.39
CA GLU A 25 -0.56 -14.95 16.89
C GLU A 25 -0.75 -14.86 15.36
N GLN A 26 -0.22 -15.82 14.60
CA GLN A 26 -0.42 -15.87 13.16
C GLN A 26 -1.89 -16.08 12.78
N LEU A 27 -2.59 -16.98 13.48
CA LEU A 27 -4.01 -17.23 13.23
C LEU A 27 -4.85 -15.98 13.53
N SER A 28 -4.56 -15.30 14.62
CA SER A 28 -5.22 -14.04 14.98
C SER A 28 -4.99 -12.95 13.93
N TYR A 29 -3.75 -12.83 13.44
CA TYR A 29 -3.42 -11.91 12.35
C TYR A 29 -4.22 -12.20 11.07
N TYR A 30 -4.26 -13.47 10.62
CA TYR A 30 -5.02 -13.83 9.41
C TYR A 30 -6.53 -13.67 9.57
N LYS A 31 -7.08 -13.90 10.77
CA LYS A 31 -8.48 -13.60 11.05
C LYS A 31 -8.78 -12.10 10.91
N CYS A 32 -7.94 -11.25 11.49
CA CYS A 32 -8.09 -9.80 11.36
C CYS A 32 -8.03 -9.34 9.90
N LEU A 33 -7.08 -9.87 9.11
CA LEU A 33 -7.01 -9.59 7.66
C LEU A 33 -8.29 -10.00 6.92
N LEU A 34 -8.83 -11.16 7.25
CA LEU A 34 -10.07 -11.64 6.62
C LEU A 34 -11.26 -10.75 6.97
N ASP A 35 -11.39 -10.35 8.24
CA ASP A 35 -12.45 -9.47 8.71
C ASP A 35 -12.37 -8.09 8.01
N ASP A 36 -11.17 -7.51 7.88
CA ASP A 36 -10.95 -6.25 7.18
C ASP A 36 -11.31 -6.36 5.68
N LEU A 37 -10.96 -7.47 5.01
CA LEU A 37 -11.34 -7.73 3.60
C LEU A 37 -12.85 -7.90 3.43
N LEU A 38 -13.49 -8.63 4.33
CA LEU A 38 -14.94 -8.81 4.32
C LEU A 38 -15.65 -7.47 4.54
N PHE A 39 -15.16 -6.66 5.48
CA PHE A 39 -15.70 -5.33 5.74
C PHE A 39 -15.61 -4.43 4.50
N LEU A 40 -14.46 -4.39 3.81
CA LEU A 40 -14.32 -3.66 2.55
C LEU A 40 -15.30 -4.17 1.48
N SER A 41 -15.41 -5.49 1.33
CA SER A 41 -16.33 -6.11 0.36
C SER A 41 -17.80 -5.77 0.64
N MET A 42 -18.21 -5.74 1.91
CA MET A 42 -19.56 -5.33 2.31
C MET A 42 -19.79 -3.83 2.04
N SER A 43 -18.78 -2.98 2.28
CA SER A 43 -18.86 -1.54 2.05
C SER A 43 -19.08 -1.18 0.58
N LEU A 44 -18.63 -2.02 -0.37
CA LEU A 44 -18.92 -1.87 -1.80
C LEU A 44 -20.41 -1.92 -2.12
N SER A 45 -21.21 -2.60 -1.31
CA SER A 45 -22.65 -2.79 -1.56
C SER A 45 -23.50 -1.68 -0.96
N VAL A 46 -23.00 -0.94 0.00
CA VAL A 46 -23.76 0.02 0.82
C VAL A 46 -23.44 1.48 0.45
N ASN A 47 -22.21 1.78 0.09
CA ASN A 47 -21.79 3.15 -0.21
C ASN A 47 -22.23 3.56 -1.62
N SER A 48 -22.84 4.74 -1.72
CA SER A 48 -23.18 5.38 -3.00
C SER A 48 -22.10 6.37 -3.46
N ASP A 49 -21.29 6.88 -2.53
CA ASP A 49 -20.33 7.95 -2.79
C ASP A 49 -18.90 7.38 -2.93
N LEU A 50 -18.21 7.80 -4.00
CA LEU A 50 -16.89 7.31 -4.35
C LEU A 50 -15.82 7.71 -3.32
N SER A 51 -15.75 8.98 -2.96
CA SER A 51 -14.66 9.50 -2.11
C SER A 51 -14.62 8.84 -0.72
N PRO A 52 -15.72 8.72 0.04
CA PRO A 52 -15.70 8.01 1.32
C PRO A 52 -15.29 6.54 1.21
N PHE A 53 -15.66 5.87 0.10
CA PHE A 53 -15.23 4.50 -0.13
C PHE A 53 -13.72 4.41 -0.40
N LEU A 54 -13.16 5.29 -1.22
CA LEU A 54 -11.72 5.32 -1.50
C LEU A 54 -10.91 5.62 -0.24
N GLU A 55 -11.39 6.55 0.60
CA GLU A 55 -10.75 6.84 1.90
C GLU A 55 -10.75 5.62 2.82
N LEU A 56 -11.87 4.90 2.89
CA LEU A 56 -11.99 3.67 3.67
C LEU A 56 -11.07 2.58 3.12
N ALA A 57 -11.06 2.37 1.80
CA ALA A 57 -10.20 1.38 1.15
C ALA A 57 -8.72 1.67 1.42
N LEU A 58 -8.30 2.92 1.31
CA LEU A 58 -6.94 3.34 1.58
C LEU A 58 -6.57 3.13 3.06
N SER A 59 -7.38 3.62 4.00
CA SER A 59 -7.10 3.52 5.44
C SER A 59 -7.04 2.07 5.91
N THR A 60 -7.97 1.22 5.45
CA THR A 60 -7.98 -0.20 5.79
C THR A 60 -6.76 -0.91 5.21
N THR A 61 -6.40 -0.63 3.95
CA THR A 61 -5.23 -1.25 3.31
C THR A 61 -3.93 -0.85 4.00
N ARG A 62 -3.79 0.43 4.35
CA ARG A 62 -2.62 0.92 5.12
C ARG A 62 -2.49 0.21 6.46
N LYS A 63 -3.60 0.05 7.19
CA LYS A 63 -3.64 -0.69 8.46
C LYS A 63 -3.22 -2.16 8.28
N MET A 64 -3.77 -2.86 7.28
CA MET A 64 -3.46 -4.27 6.99
C MET A 64 -1.99 -4.50 6.66
N THR A 65 -1.34 -3.52 6.02
CA THR A 65 0.06 -3.60 5.56
C THR A 65 1.04 -2.84 6.46
N ALA A 66 0.56 -2.26 7.56
CA ALA A 66 1.32 -1.37 8.45
C ALA A 66 2.00 -0.21 7.68
N SER A 67 1.35 0.34 6.66
CA SER A 67 1.90 1.43 5.84
C SER A 67 1.71 2.79 6.52
N ASP A 68 2.76 3.61 6.56
CA ASP A 68 2.71 4.95 7.14
C ASP A 68 1.91 5.94 6.28
N ALA A 69 2.06 5.82 4.97
CA ALA A 69 1.32 6.65 4.01
C ALA A 69 0.81 5.83 2.84
N GLY A 70 -0.10 6.43 2.09
CA GLY A 70 -0.62 5.86 0.86
C GLY A 70 -1.49 6.84 0.10
N SER A 71 -1.74 6.52 -1.17
CA SER A 71 -2.56 7.32 -2.05
C SER A 71 -3.26 6.46 -3.10
N ILE A 72 -4.44 6.89 -3.49
CA ILE A 72 -5.15 6.39 -4.66
C ILE A 72 -5.16 7.51 -5.69
N TYR A 73 -4.71 7.18 -6.89
CA TYR A 73 -4.62 8.10 -8.02
C TYR A 73 -5.56 7.66 -9.11
N LEU A 74 -6.21 8.62 -9.78
CA LEU A 74 -6.95 8.38 -11.02
C LEU A 74 -6.26 9.08 -12.19
N ILE A 75 -6.38 8.47 -13.38
CA ILE A 75 -5.83 9.04 -14.60
C ILE A 75 -6.86 9.99 -15.21
N ASP A 76 -6.51 11.27 -15.30
CA ASP A 76 -7.30 12.26 -16.04
C ASP A 76 -6.82 12.30 -17.50
N ARG A 77 -7.74 11.95 -18.41
CA ARG A 77 -7.56 12.00 -19.85
C ARG A 77 -8.41 13.09 -20.51
N SER A 78 -9.03 13.96 -19.74
CA SER A 78 -9.91 15.03 -20.25
C SER A 78 -9.16 16.12 -21.02
N THR A 79 -7.84 16.23 -20.78
CA THR A 79 -6.98 17.22 -21.43
C THR A 79 -5.96 16.53 -22.37
N PRO A 80 -5.40 17.24 -23.38
CA PRO A 80 -4.35 16.68 -24.24
C PRO A 80 -3.09 16.22 -23.50
N VAL A 81 -2.80 16.81 -22.34
CA VAL A 81 -1.72 16.37 -21.43
C VAL A 81 -2.37 15.56 -20.35
N HIS A 82 -2.28 14.23 -20.46
CA HIS A 82 -2.81 13.33 -19.45
C HIS A 82 -2.04 13.45 -18.14
N THR A 83 -2.75 13.39 -17.05
CA THR A 83 -2.21 13.49 -15.68
C THR A 83 -2.70 12.35 -14.79
N VAL A 84 -1.99 12.13 -13.72
CA VAL A 84 -2.38 11.23 -12.63
C VAL A 84 -2.69 12.10 -11.42
N CYS A 85 -3.95 12.15 -11.04
CA CYS A 85 -4.46 13.03 -9.99
C CYS A 85 -4.59 12.26 -8.66
N PHE A 86 -4.19 12.88 -7.57
CA PHE A 86 -4.48 12.36 -6.24
C PHE A 86 -5.98 12.49 -5.95
N GLU A 87 -6.65 11.35 -5.85
CA GLU A 87 -8.05 11.29 -5.42
C GLU A 87 -8.17 11.23 -3.90
N VAL A 88 -7.35 10.37 -3.28
CA VAL A 88 -7.23 10.23 -1.83
C VAL A 88 -5.76 10.11 -1.44
N SER A 89 -5.37 10.78 -0.37
CA SER A 89 -4.03 10.70 0.22
C SER A 89 -4.11 10.72 1.73
N GLN A 90 -3.40 9.81 2.38
CA GLN A 90 -3.31 9.68 3.83
C GLN A 90 -1.86 9.47 4.26
N ASN A 91 -1.45 10.14 5.37
CA ASN A 91 -0.11 10.01 5.92
C ASN A 91 -0.18 10.16 7.45
N ASP A 92 0.20 9.11 8.20
CA ASP A 92 0.16 9.14 9.66
C ASP A 92 1.21 10.07 10.26
N SER A 93 2.38 10.16 9.61
CA SER A 93 3.48 11.03 10.05
C SER A 93 3.27 12.50 9.66
N GLN A 94 2.35 12.79 8.72
CA GLN A 94 2.04 14.14 8.21
C GLN A 94 0.51 14.30 8.05
N PRO A 95 -0.29 14.17 9.13
CA PRO A 95 -1.75 14.08 9.04
C PRO A 95 -2.43 15.36 8.53
N ASP A 96 -1.79 16.51 8.73
CA ASP A 96 -2.35 17.82 8.34
C ASP A 96 -2.10 18.17 6.86
N ARG A 97 -1.37 17.32 6.13
CA ARG A 97 -1.06 17.56 4.71
C ARG A 97 -1.98 16.75 3.81
N SER A 98 -2.87 17.44 3.12
CA SER A 98 -3.68 16.85 2.05
C SER A 98 -3.02 17.11 0.69
N LEU A 99 -2.92 16.06 -0.12
CA LEU A 99 -2.43 16.12 -1.51
C LEU A 99 -3.57 15.99 -2.53
N VAL A 100 -4.81 15.99 -2.07
CA VAL A 100 -5.99 15.89 -2.94
C VAL A 100 -5.98 17.03 -3.97
N ASN A 101 -6.28 16.71 -5.22
CA ASN A 101 -6.21 17.59 -6.39
C ASN A 101 -4.80 17.99 -6.85
N PHE A 102 -3.75 17.44 -6.26
CA PHE A 102 -2.42 17.55 -6.85
C PHE A 102 -2.31 16.59 -8.02
N ALA A 103 -1.73 17.02 -9.13
CA ALA A 103 -1.59 16.21 -10.34
C ALA A 103 -0.12 16.00 -10.70
N VAL A 104 0.20 14.78 -11.11
CA VAL A 104 1.52 14.40 -11.61
C VAL A 104 1.40 14.13 -13.11
N PRO A 105 2.32 14.57 -13.96
CA PRO A 105 2.28 14.23 -15.38
C PRO A 105 2.29 12.70 -15.59
N LEU A 106 1.48 12.23 -16.55
CA LEU A 106 1.47 10.82 -16.94
C LEU A 106 2.69 10.53 -17.83
N ASN A 107 3.83 10.28 -17.22
CA ASN A 107 5.09 9.99 -17.88
C ASN A 107 5.94 9.02 -17.05
N HIS A 108 7.12 8.65 -17.54
CA HIS A 108 8.04 7.75 -16.84
C HIS A 108 8.89 8.43 -15.75
N ASP A 109 8.74 9.75 -15.53
CA ASP A 109 9.57 10.49 -14.59
C ASP A 109 9.14 10.34 -13.12
N SER A 110 8.08 9.55 -12.87
CA SER A 110 7.63 9.20 -11.52
C SER A 110 7.29 7.72 -11.40
N ILE A 111 7.34 7.18 -10.18
CA ILE A 111 6.91 5.82 -9.84
C ILE A 111 5.44 5.62 -10.26
N VAL A 112 4.57 6.56 -9.90
CA VAL A 112 3.13 6.48 -10.19
C VAL A 112 2.85 6.59 -11.69
N GLY A 113 3.51 7.53 -12.38
CA GLY A 113 3.38 7.69 -13.83
C GLY A 113 3.85 6.47 -14.59
N TYR A 114 4.96 5.86 -14.18
CA TYR A 114 5.45 4.61 -14.76
C TYR A 114 4.44 3.47 -14.60
N VAL A 115 3.95 3.23 -13.38
CA VAL A 115 2.94 2.19 -13.11
C VAL A 115 1.66 2.44 -13.92
N ALA A 116 1.22 3.69 -14.00
CA ALA A 116 0.03 4.08 -14.77
C ALA A 116 0.18 3.82 -16.26
N LEU A 117 1.37 4.04 -16.83
CA LEU A 117 1.66 3.85 -18.27
C LEU A 117 1.89 2.39 -18.63
N THR A 118 2.64 1.67 -17.80
CA THR A 118 3.08 0.31 -18.16
C THR A 118 2.14 -0.78 -17.66
N GLY A 119 1.34 -0.50 -16.62
CA GLY A 119 0.56 -1.51 -15.92
C GLY A 119 1.44 -2.49 -15.11
N GLU A 120 2.72 -2.20 -14.94
CA GLU A 120 3.65 -3.01 -14.13
C GLU A 120 3.54 -2.64 -12.64
N ILE A 121 3.64 -3.63 -11.78
CA ILE A 121 3.69 -3.41 -10.33
C ILE A 121 5.12 -3.05 -9.95
N LEU A 122 5.27 -2.05 -9.08
CA LEU A 122 6.54 -1.74 -8.46
C LEU A 122 6.48 -2.02 -6.95
N ASN A 123 7.40 -2.88 -6.49
CA ASN A 123 7.63 -3.17 -5.09
C ASN A 123 9.09 -2.84 -4.76
N LEU A 124 9.31 -1.64 -4.22
CA LEU A 124 10.63 -1.07 -3.98
C LEU A 124 10.96 -1.13 -2.50
N SER A 125 12.08 -1.72 -2.17
CA SER A 125 12.59 -1.73 -0.79
C SER A 125 13.14 -0.37 -0.36
N ASP A 126 13.71 0.38 -1.32
CA ASP A 126 14.22 1.73 -1.09
C ASP A 126 14.07 2.58 -2.36
N ALA A 127 13.16 3.58 -2.32
CA ALA A 127 12.95 4.50 -3.43
C ALA A 127 14.05 5.58 -3.53
N GLN A 128 14.90 5.70 -2.51
CA GLN A 128 16.04 6.62 -2.53
C GLN A 128 17.24 6.03 -3.26
N ASP A 129 17.33 4.70 -3.33
CA ASP A 129 18.42 3.94 -3.96
C ASP A 129 17.91 3.13 -5.15
N LEU A 130 17.49 3.84 -6.20
CA LEU A 130 17.02 3.22 -7.44
C LEU A 130 18.20 2.83 -8.32
N PRO A 131 18.13 1.72 -9.09
CA PRO A 131 19.13 1.36 -10.10
C PRO A 131 19.35 2.51 -11.10
N ASN A 132 20.58 2.67 -11.57
CA ASN A 132 20.93 3.73 -12.53
C ASN A 132 20.18 3.60 -13.87
N ASP A 133 19.76 2.39 -14.23
CA ASP A 133 18.99 2.06 -15.43
C ASP A 133 17.48 1.97 -15.18
N ALA A 134 17.01 2.35 -13.99
CA ALA A 134 15.59 2.39 -13.68
C ALA A 134 14.83 3.29 -14.66
N ARG A 135 13.72 2.77 -15.19
CA ARG A 135 12.86 3.47 -16.15
C ARG A 135 11.91 4.48 -15.50
N TYR A 136 11.97 4.62 -14.19
CA TYR A 136 11.16 5.51 -13.37
C TYR A 136 12.07 6.25 -12.39
N ARG A 137 11.54 7.33 -11.82
CA ARG A 137 12.29 8.15 -10.84
C ARG A 137 11.45 8.36 -9.59
N HIS A 138 12.14 8.59 -8.49
CA HIS A 138 11.52 9.10 -7.27
C HIS A 138 11.79 10.61 -7.16
N HIS A 139 10.72 11.39 -6.94
CA HIS A 139 10.82 12.84 -6.76
C HIS A 139 11.28 13.19 -5.35
N LYS A 140 12.60 13.16 -5.11
CA LYS A 140 13.21 13.52 -3.81
C LYS A 140 12.89 14.94 -3.35
N THR A 141 12.67 15.86 -4.29
CA THR A 141 12.27 17.24 -3.98
C THR A 141 10.91 17.30 -3.30
N PHE A 142 9.98 16.45 -3.71
CA PHE A 142 8.67 16.36 -3.07
C PHE A 142 8.79 15.90 -1.62
N ASP A 143 9.58 14.86 -1.33
CA ASP A 143 9.87 14.40 0.03
C ASP A 143 10.47 15.51 0.90
N TYR A 144 11.41 16.29 0.31
CA TYR A 144 12.07 17.40 1.00
C TYR A 144 11.08 18.53 1.35
N ASP A 145 10.20 18.89 0.41
CA ASP A 145 9.21 19.96 0.59
C ASP A 145 8.18 19.64 1.67
N ILE A 146 7.91 18.33 1.89
CA ILE A 146 6.99 17.86 2.92
C ILE A 146 7.69 17.35 4.18
N GLU A 147 9.03 17.46 4.27
CA GLU A 147 9.83 16.96 5.39
C GLU A 147 9.59 15.46 5.69
N TYR A 148 9.30 14.68 4.64
CA TYR A 148 9.03 13.26 4.71
C TYR A 148 10.14 12.47 4.03
N HIS A 149 10.32 11.21 4.37
CA HIS A 149 11.33 10.36 3.75
C HIS A 149 10.69 9.08 3.22
N THR A 150 10.37 9.09 1.94
CA THR A 150 9.86 7.92 1.24
C THR A 150 10.98 6.89 1.09
N ARG A 151 10.77 5.69 1.62
CA ARG A 151 11.72 4.58 1.48
C ARG A 151 11.07 3.39 0.77
N SER A 152 10.32 2.55 1.46
CA SER A 152 9.65 1.44 0.79
C SER A 152 8.38 1.92 0.09
N VAL A 153 8.19 1.45 -1.14
CA VAL A 153 7.03 1.79 -1.98
C VAL A 153 6.46 0.54 -2.60
N LEU A 154 5.14 0.39 -2.50
CA LEU A 154 4.39 -0.61 -3.25
C LEU A 154 3.33 0.13 -4.08
N ALA A 155 3.46 0.09 -5.40
CA ALA A 155 2.55 0.74 -6.33
C ALA A 155 1.95 -0.30 -7.30
N VAL A 156 0.63 -0.34 -7.35
CA VAL A 156 -0.14 -1.34 -8.10
C VAL A 156 -1.10 -0.63 -9.05
N PRO A 157 -1.14 -1.00 -10.34
CA PRO A 157 -2.09 -0.44 -11.30
C PRO A 157 -3.52 -0.89 -10.99
N MET A 158 -4.47 -0.01 -11.22
CA MET A 158 -5.90 -0.28 -11.21
C MET A 158 -6.39 -0.37 -12.66
N PHE A 159 -7.05 -1.49 -13.01
CA PHE A 159 -7.51 -1.75 -14.37
C PHE A 159 -9.03 -1.72 -14.45
N ASP A 160 -9.56 -1.17 -15.56
CA ASP A 160 -10.96 -1.35 -15.93
C ASP A 160 -11.26 -2.74 -16.51
N SER A 161 -12.52 -2.99 -16.86
CA SER A 161 -12.98 -4.22 -17.49
C SER A 161 -12.34 -4.49 -18.86
N GLN A 162 -11.80 -3.45 -19.52
CA GLN A 162 -11.10 -3.54 -20.79
C GLN A 162 -9.58 -3.72 -20.65
N LYS A 163 -9.09 -3.87 -19.40
CA LYS A 163 -7.66 -3.96 -19.06
C LYS A 163 -6.86 -2.68 -19.33
N SER A 164 -7.53 -1.54 -19.42
CA SER A 164 -6.86 -0.24 -19.46
C SER A 164 -6.57 0.20 -18.03
N THR A 165 -5.40 0.79 -17.80
CA THR A 165 -5.09 1.38 -16.48
C THR A 165 -5.95 2.63 -16.28
N ILE A 166 -6.73 2.66 -15.20
CA ILE A 166 -7.57 3.81 -14.80
C ILE A 166 -6.99 4.59 -13.64
N GLY A 167 -6.01 4.02 -12.94
CA GLY A 167 -5.37 4.66 -11.81
C GLY A 167 -4.26 3.81 -11.21
N VAL A 168 -3.73 4.26 -10.08
CA VAL A 168 -2.68 3.59 -9.30
C VAL A 168 -3.04 3.63 -7.82
N PHE A 169 -2.85 2.50 -7.13
CA PHE A 169 -2.93 2.42 -5.70
C PHE A 169 -1.50 2.29 -5.14
N GLN A 170 -1.06 3.26 -4.36
CA GLN A 170 0.31 3.31 -3.81
C GLN A 170 0.30 3.28 -2.29
N LEU A 171 1.20 2.47 -1.72
CA LEU A 171 1.51 2.44 -0.30
C LEU A 171 2.98 2.84 -0.10
N ILE A 172 3.24 3.55 1.00
CA ILE A 172 4.56 4.10 1.31
C ILE A 172 4.93 3.77 2.76
N ASN A 173 6.19 3.38 2.96
CA ASN A 173 6.83 3.15 4.26
C ASN A 173 6.07 2.13 5.13
N ARG A 174 6.28 0.83 4.83
CA ARG A 174 5.83 -0.24 5.71
C ARG A 174 6.56 -0.17 7.05
N LYS A 175 5.83 0.14 8.13
CA LYS A 175 6.40 0.39 9.46
C LYS A 175 6.78 -0.91 10.19
N VAL A 176 7.88 -0.87 10.92
CA VAL A 176 8.26 -1.94 11.88
C VAL A 176 7.34 -1.93 13.09
N LYS A 177 6.96 -0.74 13.54
CA LYS A 177 6.08 -0.49 14.68
C LYS A 177 5.33 0.82 14.49
N ASP A 178 4.32 1.05 15.28
CA ASP A 178 3.50 2.26 15.20
C ASP A 178 4.23 3.47 15.80
N ILE A 179 4.98 4.15 14.93
CA ILE A 179 5.68 5.41 15.21
C ILE A 179 5.63 6.30 13.98
N SER A 180 5.82 7.61 14.18
CA SER A 180 5.97 8.56 13.06
C SER A 180 7.30 8.35 12.34
N ILE A 181 7.25 8.39 11.00
CA ILE A 181 8.43 8.28 10.14
C ILE A 181 9.02 9.67 9.87
N THR A 182 10.32 9.79 10.06
CA THR A 182 11.09 11.01 9.81
C THR A 182 12.30 10.68 8.94
N SER A 183 12.97 11.71 8.40
CA SER A 183 14.22 11.53 7.67
C SER A 183 15.33 10.86 8.49
N GLN A 184 15.26 10.95 9.82
CA GLN A 184 16.27 10.40 10.72
C GLN A 184 16.05 8.93 11.04
N ASN A 185 14.80 8.45 11.07
CA ASN A 185 14.47 7.10 11.50
C ASN A 185 13.96 6.18 10.38
N ALA A 186 13.66 6.71 9.20
CA ALA A 186 13.06 5.95 8.11
C ALA A 186 13.82 4.67 7.78
N GLN A 187 15.16 4.70 7.82
CA GLN A 187 15.98 3.53 7.49
C GLN A 187 15.78 2.37 8.46
N GLU A 188 15.64 2.64 9.75
CA GLU A 188 15.50 1.63 10.79
C GLU A 188 14.05 1.21 11.01
N MET A 189 13.12 2.13 10.76
CA MET A 189 11.71 1.96 11.11
C MET A 189 10.82 1.55 9.94
N THR A 190 11.38 1.34 8.76
CA THR A 190 10.63 0.84 7.60
C THR A 190 11.18 -0.48 7.07
N LEU A 191 10.30 -1.30 6.53
CA LEU A 191 10.57 -2.59 5.90
C LEU A 191 10.14 -2.57 4.43
N ALA A 192 10.71 -3.45 3.63
CA ALA A 192 10.17 -3.76 2.32
C ALA A 192 8.78 -4.42 2.45
N TYR A 193 7.92 -4.20 1.46
CA TYR A 193 6.64 -4.89 1.37
C TYR A 193 6.85 -6.37 1.04
N SER A 194 6.12 -7.23 1.74
CA SER A 194 6.18 -8.67 1.54
C SER A 194 5.36 -9.10 0.30
N PRO A 195 5.57 -10.32 -0.21
CA PRO A 195 4.70 -10.89 -1.25
C PRO A 195 3.22 -10.99 -0.83
N LEU A 196 2.93 -11.07 0.47
CA LEU A 196 1.56 -11.04 0.98
C LEU A 196 0.96 -9.63 0.86
N ASP A 197 1.70 -8.60 1.25
CA ASP A 197 1.27 -7.21 1.11
C ASP A 197 0.95 -6.87 -0.35
N GLU A 198 1.79 -7.34 -1.30
CA GLU A 198 1.54 -7.16 -2.73
C GLU A 198 0.25 -7.85 -3.18
N LYS A 199 0.02 -9.11 -2.76
CA LYS A 199 -1.22 -9.83 -3.08
C LYS A 199 -2.45 -9.14 -2.51
N LEU A 200 -2.38 -8.65 -1.27
CA LEU A 200 -3.45 -7.90 -0.63
C LEU A 200 -3.77 -6.62 -1.39
N LEU A 201 -2.74 -5.81 -1.69
CA LEU A 201 -2.94 -4.56 -2.42
C LEU A 201 -3.52 -4.79 -3.81
N ARG A 202 -3.05 -5.82 -4.53
CA ARG A 202 -3.61 -6.19 -5.85
C ARG A 202 -5.10 -6.57 -5.77
N ALA A 203 -5.47 -7.36 -4.78
CA ALA A 203 -6.86 -7.77 -4.58
C ALA A 203 -7.75 -6.56 -4.28
N ILE A 204 -7.32 -5.67 -3.39
CA ILE A 204 -8.06 -4.48 -3.02
C ILE A 204 -8.11 -3.48 -4.19
N ALA A 205 -7.01 -3.26 -4.90
CA ALA A 205 -6.95 -2.41 -6.09
C ALA A 205 -7.96 -2.87 -7.17
N SER A 206 -8.10 -4.19 -7.36
CA SER A 206 -9.11 -4.74 -8.27
C SER A 206 -10.53 -4.43 -7.81
N GLN A 207 -10.84 -4.53 -6.52
CA GLN A 207 -12.16 -4.20 -5.98
C GLN A 207 -12.46 -2.70 -6.12
N VAL A 208 -11.47 -1.85 -5.83
CA VAL A 208 -11.56 -0.39 -6.00
C VAL A 208 -11.81 -0.04 -7.46
N SER A 209 -11.11 -0.69 -8.41
CA SER A 209 -11.32 -0.48 -9.85
C SER A 209 -12.76 -0.75 -10.29
N ILE A 210 -13.31 -1.90 -9.86
CA ILE A 210 -14.71 -2.27 -10.15
C ILE A 210 -15.68 -1.22 -9.61
N TYR A 211 -15.42 -0.71 -8.42
CA TYR A 211 -16.28 0.31 -7.82
C TYR A 211 -16.19 1.64 -8.58
N ILE A 212 -15.00 2.07 -8.96
CA ILE A 212 -14.78 3.29 -9.76
C ILE A 212 -15.53 3.17 -11.09
N GLU A 213 -15.34 2.08 -11.83
CA GLU A 213 -16.00 1.84 -13.12
C GLU A 213 -17.53 1.86 -12.99
N ARG A 214 -18.07 1.19 -11.97
CA ARG A 214 -19.51 1.21 -11.67
C ARG A 214 -20.00 2.62 -11.37
N SER A 215 -19.26 3.39 -10.57
CA SER A 215 -19.60 4.76 -10.19
C SER A 215 -19.64 5.69 -11.40
N GLN A 216 -18.68 5.53 -12.32
CA GLN A 216 -18.64 6.28 -13.59
C GLN A 216 -19.83 5.95 -14.49
N LEU A 217 -20.20 4.67 -14.61
CA LEU A 217 -21.34 4.24 -15.41
C LEU A 217 -22.67 4.76 -14.86
N LEU A 218 -22.78 4.94 -13.55
CA LEU A 218 -23.99 5.49 -12.91
C LEU A 218 -24.04 7.04 -12.96
N GLY A 219 -23.05 7.70 -13.57
CA GLY A 219 -22.97 9.16 -13.65
C GLY A 219 -22.71 9.86 -12.31
N GLN A 220 -22.14 9.12 -11.34
CA GLN A 220 -21.82 9.60 -10.00
C GLN A 220 -20.38 10.14 -9.87
N VAL A 221 -19.61 10.12 -10.96
CA VAL A 221 -18.26 10.68 -11.04
C VAL A 221 -18.22 11.72 -12.14
N PHE A 222 -18.15 13.01 -11.73
CA PHE A 222 -18.02 14.25 -12.51
C PHE A 222 -19.25 14.76 -13.23
#